data_6f6aa22cb3f7da0d4d50e4b279e2976f
#
_entry.id   6f6aa22cb3f7da0d4d50e4b279e2976f
#
_cell.length_a   1.000
_cell.length_b   1.000
_cell.length_c   1.000
_cell.angle_alpha   90.00
_cell.angle_beta   90.00
_cell.angle_gamma   90.00
#
_symmetry.space_group_name_H-M   'P 1'
#
loop_
_entity.id
_entity.type
_entity.pdbx_description
1 polymer ?
#
loop_
_entity_poly.entity_id
_entity_poly.type
_entity_poly.pdbx_seq_one_letter_code
_entity_poly.pdbx_strand_id
1 'polypeptide(L)'
;MIEKVLIANRGEIALRVIRTCKALGIKTVAVYSDEDTNSMHVKQATEAYHIGEATPSKSYLNQEKILDVMLSSGADSVHPGYGFLSENDDFARLCEKNKITFIGPSADSMNLCGDKMKCKAAMLKAEVPTVPGSPGLVKDADDAEKIANEIGYPVMLKSVFGGGGRGIRIVTNDKELRDGYESVTGESMAAVGKSAILVEKFLEKTRHIEYQFARDTQGNAVHIFERECSIQRRNQKLIEQTPSPIVDEETRARIGELVCNAAHAVDYTNLGTAEFLRADNGEFYFIEINARLQVEHPITEFVSGLDLVKLQLDIANGEPIPFKQSDLKMNGYAIECRINAEDTFMDFAPSTGPVPDVTIPAGPSVRCDTYLYPGCTVSPYYDSLMAKLVTW
;
A
#
# COMPACT_ATOMS: atom_id res chain seq x y z
N MET A 1 -11.72 -23.22 -7.31
CA MET A 1 -11.20 -22.31 -8.38
C MET A 1 -12.10 -21.10 -8.39
N ILE A 2 -11.53 -19.90 -8.42
CA ILE A 2 -12.28 -18.63 -8.44
C ILE A 2 -13.00 -18.50 -9.78
N GLU A 3 -14.31 -18.32 -9.75
CA GLU A 3 -15.15 -18.17 -10.95
C GLU A 3 -15.78 -16.78 -11.07
N LYS A 4 -16.01 -16.10 -9.93
CA LYS A 4 -16.64 -14.79 -9.88
C LYS A 4 -16.04 -13.90 -8.78
N VAL A 5 -15.36 -12.83 -9.18
CA VAL A 5 -14.70 -11.88 -8.28
C VAL A 5 -15.56 -10.64 -8.10
N LEU A 6 -15.93 -10.31 -6.86
CA LEU A 6 -16.38 -8.96 -6.52
C LEU A 6 -15.17 -8.04 -6.35
N ILE A 7 -15.23 -6.86 -6.95
CA ILE A 7 -14.17 -5.85 -6.84
C ILE A 7 -14.64 -4.77 -5.86
N ALA A 8 -14.14 -4.84 -4.62
CA ALA A 8 -14.50 -3.91 -3.55
C ALA A 8 -13.72 -2.59 -3.67
N ASN A 9 -13.74 -2.00 -4.85
CA ASN A 9 -13.01 -0.77 -5.16
C ASN A 9 -13.64 -0.06 -6.37
N ARG A 10 -13.07 1.09 -6.76
CA ARG A 10 -13.51 1.95 -7.85
C ARG A 10 -12.33 2.43 -8.72
N GLY A 11 -12.66 3.26 -9.70
CA GLY A 11 -11.66 4.01 -10.46
C GLY A 11 -10.75 3.11 -11.31
N GLU A 12 -9.48 3.50 -11.44
CA GLU A 12 -8.54 2.81 -12.31
C GLU A 12 -8.17 1.41 -11.79
N ILE A 13 -8.09 1.23 -10.46
CA ILE A 13 -7.73 -0.07 -9.90
C ILE A 13 -8.84 -1.11 -10.08
N ALA A 14 -10.10 -0.72 -10.00
CA ALA A 14 -11.19 -1.62 -10.33
C ALA A 14 -11.13 -2.06 -11.80
N LEU A 15 -10.85 -1.14 -12.72
CA LEU A 15 -10.63 -1.45 -14.13
C LEU A 15 -9.42 -2.36 -14.35
N ARG A 16 -8.34 -2.14 -13.60
CA ARG A 16 -7.13 -2.96 -13.65
C ARG A 16 -7.43 -4.42 -13.31
N VAL A 17 -8.17 -4.65 -12.23
CA VAL A 17 -8.59 -5.99 -11.83
C VAL A 17 -9.55 -6.61 -12.85
N ILE A 18 -10.54 -5.84 -13.32
CA ILE A 18 -11.49 -6.31 -14.35
C ILE A 18 -10.77 -6.80 -15.60
N ARG A 19 -9.71 -6.10 -16.05
CA ARG A 19 -8.95 -6.51 -17.26
C ARG A 19 -8.34 -7.89 -17.10
N THR A 20 -7.67 -8.17 -16.00
CA THR A 20 -7.06 -9.48 -15.74
C THR A 20 -8.14 -10.56 -15.60
N CYS A 21 -9.20 -10.32 -14.83
CA CYS A 21 -10.30 -11.28 -14.69
C CYS A 21 -10.91 -11.63 -16.05
N LYS A 22 -11.16 -10.64 -16.91
CA LYS A 22 -11.68 -10.86 -18.27
C LYS A 22 -10.73 -11.69 -19.13
N ALA A 23 -9.43 -11.40 -19.08
CA ALA A 23 -8.42 -12.16 -19.82
C ALA A 23 -8.36 -13.63 -19.40
N LEU A 24 -8.69 -13.91 -18.13
CA LEU A 24 -8.74 -15.25 -17.55
C LEU A 24 -10.14 -15.92 -17.69
N GLY A 25 -11.14 -15.22 -18.25
CA GLY A 25 -12.51 -15.74 -18.35
C GLY A 25 -13.29 -15.74 -17.02
N ILE A 26 -12.78 -15.02 -16.00
CA ILE A 26 -13.41 -14.91 -14.68
C ILE A 26 -14.48 -13.80 -14.73
N LYS A 27 -15.68 -14.09 -14.20
CA LYS A 27 -16.76 -13.10 -14.08
C LYS A 27 -16.42 -12.05 -13.04
N THR A 28 -16.88 -10.82 -13.26
CA THR A 28 -16.61 -9.69 -12.35
C THR A 28 -17.87 -9.01 -11.88
N VAL A 29 -17.93 -8.70 -10.61
CA VAL A 29 -18.99 -7.93 -9.97
C VAL A 29 -18.39 -6.59 -9.52
N ALA A 30 -18.85 -5.49 -10.12
CA ALA A 30 -18.48 -4.16 -9.65
C ALA A 30 -19.50 -3.68 -8.59
N VAL A 31 -18.99 -2.92 -7.63
CA VAL A 31 -19.84 -2.12 -6.72
C VAL A 31 -19.66 -0.64 -7.03
N TYR A 32 -20.71 0.17 -6.85
CA TYR A 32 -20.64 1.59 -7.15
C TYR A 32 -21.55 2.43 -6.24
N SER A 33 -21.07 3.64 -5.91
CA SER A 33 -21.85 4.66 -5.24
C SER A 33 -22.65 5.54 -6.23
N ASP A 34 -23.47 6.45 -5.73
CA ASP A 34 -24.20 7.42 -6.56
C ASP A 34 -23.28 8.15 -7.56
N GLU A 35 -22.09 8.58 -7.11
CA GLU A 35 -21.09 9.29 -7.93
C GLU A 35 -20.56 8.43 -9.10
N ASP A 36 -20.47 7.13 -8.90
CA ASP A 36 -19.83 6.22 -9.85
C ASP A 36 -20.80 5.51 -10.82
N THR A 37 -22.09 5.89 -10.80
CA THR A 37 -23.14 5.27 -11.64
C THR A 37 -22.74 5.13 -13.12
N ASN A 38 -22.04 6.13 -13.65
CA ASN A 38 -21.59 6.14 -15.05
C ASN A 38 -20.12 5.75 -15.24
N SER A 39 -19.44 5.32 -14.19
CA SER A 39 -18.01 5.00 -14.22
C SER A 39 -17.68 3.80 -15.10
N MET A 40 -16.45 3.80 -15.65
CA MET A 40 -16.00 2.78 -16.59
C MET A 40 -15.95 1.38 -15.97
N HIS A 41 -15.61 1.25 -14.68
CA HIS A 41 -15.61 -0.06 -14.00
C HIS A 41 -17.00 -0.68 -13.91
N VAL A 42 -18.05 0.16 -13.74
CA VAL A 42 -19.46 -0.26 -13.77
C VAL A 42 -19.84 -0.81 -15.15
N LYS A 43 -19.44 -0.09 -16.21
CA LYS A 43 -19.74 -0.45 -17.61
C LYS A 43 -18.97 -1.70 -18.07
N GLN A 44 -17.78 -1.94 -17.52
CA GLN A 44 -16.91 -3.02 -17.97
C GLN A 44 -17.03 -4.30 -17.16
N ALA A 45 -17.58 -4.28 -15.95
CA ALA A 45 -17.82 -5.50 -15.19
C ALA A 45 -18.92 -6.37 -15.83
N THR A 46 -18.95 -7.65 -15.47
CA THR A 46 -20.00 -8.56 -15.90
C THR A 46 -21.35 -8.19 -15.29
N GLU A 47 -21.31 -7.79 -14.01
CA GLU A 47 -22.46 -7.34 -13.23
C GLU A 47 -22.03 -6.11 -12.39
N ALA A 48 -22.98 -5.24 -12.06
CA ALA A 48 -22.71 -4.09 -11.22
C ALA A 48 -23.85 -3.81 -10.25
N TYR A 49 -23.52 -3.46 -9.01
CA TYR A 49 -24.48 -3.26 -7.93
C TYR A 49 -24.26 -1.91 -7.24
N HIS A 50 -25.35 -1.17 -7.07
CA HIS A 50 -25.35 0.08 -6.33
C HIS A 50 -25.24 -0.19 -4.82
N ILE A 51 -24.30 0.47 -4.15
CA ILE A 51 -24.03 0.26 -2.72
C ILE A 51 -24.29 1.49 -1.85
N GLY A 52 -24.81 2.58 -2.41
CA GLY A 52 -25.28 3.74 -1.63
C GLY A 52 -24.69 5.08 -2.04
N GLU A 53 -24.75 6.02 -1.10
CA GLU A 53 -24.38 7.41 -1.30
C GLU A 53 -22.90 7.59 -1.61
N ALA A 54 -22.54 8.78 -2.12
CA ALA A 54 -21.18 9.17 -2.48
C ALA A 54 -20.14 9.00 -1.36
N THR A 55 -20.54 9.29 -0.11
CA THR A 55 -19.66 9.24 1.05
C THR A 55 -19.09 7.81 1.26
N PRO A 56 -17.76 7.63 1.35
CA PRO A 56 -17.13 6.30 1.47
C PRO A 56 -17.68 5.44 2.60
N SER A 57 -17.94 6.00 3.78
CA SER A 57 -18.52 5.26 4.93
C SER A 57 -19.93 4.73 4.68
N LYS A 58 -20.66 5.27 3.69
CA LYS A 58 -21.99 4.83 3.31
C LYS A 58 -22.01 3.93 2.07
N SER A 59 -20.84 3.70 1.46
CA SER A 59 -20.65 2.91 0.24
C SER A 59 -19.43 2.01 0.33
N TYR A 60 -18.26 2.41 -0.18
CA TYR A 60 -17.06 1.56 -0.33
C TYR A 60 -16.42 1.10 0.99
N LEU A 61 -16.70 1.75 2.11
CA LEU A 61 -16.28 1.33 3.46
C LEU A 61 -17.39 0.58 4.22
N ASN A 62 -18.57 0.41 3.63
CA ASN A 62 -19.66 -0.31 4.27
C ASN A 62 -19.54 -1.80 3.99
N GLN A 63 -18.91 -2.52 4.93
CA GLN A 63 -18.64 -3.94 4.81
C GLN A 63 -19.90 -4.79 4.66
N GLU A 64 -20.99 -4.43 5.37
CA GLU A 64 -22.26 -5.16 5.33
C GLU A 64 -22.89 -5.11 3.94
N LYS A 65 -22.97 -3.92 3.34
CA LYS A 65 -23.49 -3.76 1.97
C LYS A 65 -22.66 -4.51 0.93
N ILE A 66 -21.33 -4.49 1.07
CA ILE A 66 -20.45 -5.22 0.16
C ILE A 66 -20.66 -6.73 0.34
N LEU A 67 -20.80 -7.22 1.57
CA LEU A 67 -21.12 -8.62 1.84
C LEU A 67 -22.47 -9.01 1.24
N ASP A 68 -23.52 -8.20 1.39
CA ASP A 68 -24.83 -8.45 0.81
C ASP A 68 -24.75 -8.61 -0.72
N VAL A 69 -23.92 -7.77 -1.38
CA VAL A 69 -23.69 -7.89 -2.83
C VAL A 69 -22.92 -9.18 -3.15
N MET A 70 -21.90 -9.55 -2.37
CA MET A 70 -21.18 -10.83 -2.57
C MET A 70 -22.14 -12.02 -2.53
N LEU A 71 -22.98 -12.07 -1.49
CA LEU A 71 -23.93 -13.17 -1.30
C LEU A 71 -25.02 -13.18 -2.38
N SER A 72 -25.59 -12.03 -2.72
CA SER A 72 -26.68 -11.94 -3.71
C SER A 72 -26.22 -12.16 -5.15
N SER A 73 -24.99 -11.74 -5.49
CA SER A 73 -24.40 -11.97 -6.81
C SER A 73 -23.83 -13.38 -6.98
N GLY A 74 -23.61 -14.11 -5.88
CA GLY A 74 -22.90 -15.38 -5.89
C GLY A 74 -21.41 -15.23 -6.22
N ALA A 75 -20.78 -14.12 -5.85
CA ALA A 75 -19.33 -13.96 -5.93
C ALA A 75 -18.66 -14.90 -4.92
N ASP A 76 -17.69 -15.68 -5.37
CA ASP A 76 -16.93 -16.63 -4.54
C ASP A 76 -15.69 -16.00 -3.91
N SER A 77 -15.33 -14.83 -4.40
CA SER A 77 -14.11 -14.12 -3.99
C SER A 77 -14.27 -12.61 -4.08
N VAL A 78 -13.40 -11.90 -3.36
CA VAL A 78 -13.33 -10.43 -3.36
C VAL A 78 -11.91 -9.95 -3.57
N HIS A 79 -11.73 -9.03 -4.51
CA HIS A 79 -10.48 -8.29 -4.69
C HIS A 79 -10.63 -6.87 -4.14
N PRO A 80 -9.90 -6.50 -3.09
CA PRO A 80 -10.06 -5.19 -2.44
C PRO A 80 -9.35 -4.05 -3.18
N GLY A 81 -8.44 -4.34 -4.11
CA GLY A 81 -7.57 -3.36 -4.74
C GLY A 81 -6.58 -2.74 -3.74
N TYR A 82 -6.53 -1.42 -3.67
CA TYR A 82 -5.82 -0.65 -2.65
C TYR A 82 -6.72 0.46 -2.08
N GLY A 83 -6.39 0.97 -0.88
CA GLY A 83 -7.28 1.88 -0.15
C GLY A 83 -8.56 1.19 0.34
N PHE A 84 -9.54 1.97 0.79
CA PHE A 84 -10.81 1.47 1.33
C PHE A 84 -10.65 0.29 2.31
N LEU A 85 -11.09 -0.91 1.92
CA LEU A 85 -11.08 -2.11 2.76
C LEU A 85 -9.88 -3.03 2.52
N SER A 86 -8.90 -2.61 1.72
CA SER A 86 -7.78 -3.48 1.32
C SER A 86 -6.85 -3.89 2.47
N GLU A 87 -6.78 -3.09 3.53
CA GLU A 87 -5.99 -3.36 4.75
C GLU A 87 -6.88 -3.44 6.00
N ASN A 88 -8.15 -3.82 5.80
CA ASN A 88 -9.11 -3.97 6.89
C ASN A 88 -9.26 -5.45 7.28
N ASP A 89 -8.67 -5.84 8.40
CA ASP A 89 -8.68 -7.21 8.90
C ASP A 89 -10.08 -7.69 9.33
N ASP A 90 -10.94 -6.80 9.82
CA ASP A 90 -12.34 -7.14 10.13
C ASP A 90 -13.09 -7.54 8.87
N PHE A 91 -12.86 -6.85 7.74
CA PHE A 91 -13.45 -7.21 6.46
C PHE A 91 -12.92 -8.56 5.94
N ALA A 92 -11.61 -8.79 6.05
CA ALA A 92 -11.02 -10.08 5.70
C ALA A 92 -11.63 -11.22 6.55
N ARG A 93 -11.78 -11.05 7.87
CA ARG A 93 -12.47 -12.01 8.76
C ARG A 93 -13.93 -12.20 8.39
N LEU A 94 -14.62 -11.13 7.99
CA LEU A 94 -16.00 -11.20 7.54
C LEU A 94 -16.14 -12.07 6.28
N CYS A 95 -15.20 -11.93 5.33
CA CYS A 95 -15.13 -12.79 4.15
C CYS A 95 -14.88 -14.26 4.51
N GLU A 96 -13.86 -14.52 5.33
CA GLU A 96 -13.53 -15.89 5.80
C GLU A 96 -14.72 -16.57 6.47
N LYS A 97 -15.43 -15.86 7.37
CA LYS A 97 -16.61 -16.36 8.06
C LYS A 97 -17.73 -16.76 7.09
N ASN A 98 -17.83 -16.07 5.97
CA ASN A 98 -18.84 -16.32 4.95
C ASN A 98 -18.33 -17.25 3.82
N LYS A 99 -17.15 -17.83 3.95
CA LYS A 99 -16.49 -18.70 2.95
C LYS A 99 -16.27 -18.02 1.60
N ILE A 100 -16.01 -16.73 1.62
CA ILE A 100 -15.64 -15.91 0.47
C ILE A 100 -14.14 -15.74 0.50
N THR A 101 -13.46 -16.06 -0.59
CA THR A 101 -12.00 -15.90 -0.68
C THR A 101 -11.62 -14.43 -0.75
N PHE A 102 -10.95 -13.92 0.28
CA PHE A 102 -10.32 -12.60 0.23
C PHE A 102 -9.01 -12.71 -0.56
N ILE A 103 -8.89 -11.99 -1.68
CA ILE A 103 -7.68 -11.98 -2.52
C ILE A 103 -6.66 -11.03 -1.91
N GLY A 104 -5.85 -11.57 -1.01
CA GLY A 104 -4.90 -10.85 -0.17
C GLY A 104 -4.39 -11.74 0.96
N PRO A 105 -3.70 -11.17 1.96
CA PRO A 105 -3.25 -11.93 3.13
C PRO A 105 -4.41 -12.34 4.04
N SER A 106 -4.13 -13.25 4.98
CA SER A 106 -5.06 -13.59 6.05
C SER A 106 -5.32 -12.39 6.95
N ALA A 107 -6.47 -12.38 7.62
CA ALA A 107 -6.82 -11.33 8.56
C ALA A 107 -5.81 -11.21 9.71
N ASP A 108 -5.24 -12.32 10.19
CA ASP A 108 -4.22 -12.32 11.25
C ASP A 108 -2.91 -11.70 10.78
N SER A 109 -2.45 -12.05 9.57
CA SER A 109 -1.26 -11.45 8.96
C SER A 109 -1.46 -9.95 8.72
N MET A 110 -2.64 -9.56 8.22
CA MET A 110 -3.00 -8.15 8.00
C MET A 110 -2.98 -7.36 9.31
N ASN A 111 -3.58 -7.88 10.37
CA ASN A 111 -3.56 -7.27 11.71
C ASN A 111 -2.13 -7.13 12.25
N LEU A 112 -1.29 -8.17 12.07
CA LEU A 112 0.10 -8.13 12.51
C LEU A 112 0.91 -7.07 11.73
N CYS A 113 0.73 -6.98 10.41
CA CYS A 113 1.38 -5.96 9.59
C CYS A 113 0.92 -4.54 9.94
N GLY A 114 -0.36 -4.35 10.26
CA GLY A 114 -0.94 -3.05 10.63
C GLY A 114 -0.53 -2.56 12.04
N ASP A 115 -0.18 -3.47 12.94
CA ASP A 115 0.32 -3.13 14.28
C ASP A 115 1.83 -2.85 14.22
N LYS A 116 2.20 -1.57 14.16
CA LYS A 116 3.62 -1.13 14.03
C LYS A 116 4.55 -1.76 15.06
N MET A 117 4.08 -1.96 16.29
CA MET A 117 4.90 -2.52 17.37
C MET A 117 5.12 -4.02 17.18
N LYS A 118 4.04 -4.76 16.90
CA LYS A 118 4.13 -6.20 16.67
C LYS A 118 4.90 -6.51 15.40
N CYS A 119 4.65 -5.75 14.34
CA CYS A 119 5.37 -5.89 13.07
C CYS A 119 6.87 -5.65 13.27
N LYS A 120 7.28 -4.54 13.91
CA LYS A 120 8.69 -4.25 14.22
C LYS A 120 9.33 -5.37 15.07
N ALA A 121 8.62 -5.90 16.07
CA ALA A 121 9.12 -7.00 16.88
C ALA A 121 9.30 -8.30 16.06
N ALA A 122 8.39 -8.59 15.12
CA ALA A 122 8.53 -9.71 14.19
C ALA A 122 9.73 -9.53 13.26
N MET A 123 9.93 -8.33 12.71
CA MET A 123 11.07 -8.01 11.85
C MET A 123 12.41 -8.19 12.58
N LEU A 124 12.53 -7.70 13.81
CA LEU A 124 13.74 -7.88 14.61
C LEU A 124 14.07 -9.36 14.86
N LYS A 125 13.07 -10.20 15.11
CA LYS A 125 13.24 -11.65 15.28
C LYS A 125 13.68 -12.34 13.97
N ALA A 126 13.30 -11.79 12.83
CA ALA A 126 13.67 -12.28 11.51
C ALA A 126 14.97 -11.64 10.99
N GLU A 127 15.70 -10.93 11.84
CA GLU A 127 16.96 -10.24 11.51
C GLU A 127 16.81 -9.19 10.39
N VAL A 128 15.59 -8.67 10.19
CA VAL A 128 15.32 -7.58 9.26
C VAL A 128 15.65 -6.26 9.96
N PRO A 129 16.60 -5.47 9.45
CA PRO A 129 17.01 -4.22 10.07
C PRO A 129 15.85 -3.23 10.16
N THR A 130 15.59 -2.70 11.35
CA THR A 130 14.57 -1.67 11.59
C THR A 130 15.24 -0.38 12.01
N VAL A 131 14.55 0.75 11.85
CA VAL A 131 15.06 2.04 12.34
C VAL A 131 15.40 1.90 13.83
N PRO A 132 16.65 2.22 14.25
CA PRO A 132 17.05 2.18 15.66
C PRO A 132 16.11 3.05 16.50
N GLY A 133 15.70 2.56 17.66
CA GLY A 133 14.77 3.28 18.50
C GLY A 133 14.39 2.52 19.76
N SER A 134 13.40 3.05 20.48
CA SER A 134 12.90 2.41 21.67
C SER A 134 12.33 1.02 21.38
N PRO A 135 12.56 0.04 22.26
CA PRO A 135 12.00 -1.32 22.10
C PRO A 135 10.47 -1.36 22.30
N GLY A 136 9.93 -0.29 22.85
CA GLY A 136 8.52 -0.10 23.16
C GLY A 136 8.21 1.34 23.49
N LEU A 137 7.04 1.58 24.06
CA LEU A 137 6.67 2.89 24.55
C LEU A 137 7.63 3.35 25.65
N VAL A 138 8.09 4.60 25.57
CA VAL A 138 8.89 5.20 26.63
C VAL A 138 8.00 5.55 27.82
N LYS A 139 8.53 5.40 29.02
CA LYS A 139 7.80 5.59 30.27
C LYS A 139 7.59 7.08 30.59
N ASP A 140 8.66 7.85 30.40
CA ASP A 140 8.76 9.27 30.72
C ASP A 140 9.86 9.93 29.89
N ALA A 141 10.09 11.22 30.14
CA ALA A 141 11.13 11.99 29.45
C ALA A 141 12.55 11.49 29.76
N ASP A 142 12.79 10.96 30.96
CA ASP A 142 14.11 10.47 31.37
C ASP A 142 14.44 9.16 30.64
N ASP A 143 13.47 8.26 30.49
CA ASP A 143 13.59 7.05 29.68
C ASP A 143 13.81 7.37 28.19
N ALA A 144 13.09 8.37 27.65
CA ALA A 144 13.27 8.86 26.30
C ALA A 144 14.69 9.43 26.05
N GLU A 145 15.20 10.23 27.01
CA GLU A 145 16.55 10.82 26.95
C GLU A 145 17.64 9.75 26.99
N LYS A 146 17.49 8.75 27.88
CA LYS A 146 18.42 7.63 27.95
C LYS A 146 18.51 6.89 26.60
N ILE A 147 17.36 6.55 26.01
CA ILE A 147 17.31 5.86 24.72
C ILE A 147 17.88 6.74 23.61
N ALA A 148 17.55 8.04 23.59
CA ALA A 148 18.08 8.96 22.59
C ALA A 148 19.62 9.08 22.65
N ASN A 149 20.20 9.08 23.86
CA ASN A 149 21.64 9.07 24.05
C ASN A 149 22.30 7.75 23.62
N GLU A 150 21.62 6.60 23.81
CA GLU A 150 22.10 5.30 23.33
C GLU A 150 22.13 5.20 21.80
N ILE A 151 21.09 5.68 21.12
CA ILE A 151 20.98 5.61 19.64
C ILE A 151 21.64 6.81 18.93
N GLY A 152 21.96 7.87 19.68
CA GLY A 152 22.57 9.11 19.21
C GLY A 152 21.58 10.05 18.49
N TYR A 153 21.75 11.36 18.74
CA TYR A 153 20.97 12.41 18.04
C TYR A 153 21.36 12.56 16.57
N PRO A 154 20.48 13.14 15.71
CA PRO A 154 19.11 13.53 15.99
C PRO A 154 18.17 12.32 16.15
N VAL A 155 17.10 12.50 16.96
CA VAL A 155 16.06 11.50 17.12
C VAL A 155 14.69 12.12 16.86
N MET A 156 13.70 11.25 16.67
CA MET A 156 12.32 11.62 16.44
C MET A 156 11.43 11.05 17.55
N LEU A 157 10.68 11.93 18.21
CA LEU A 157 9.61 11.55 19.11
C LEU A 157 8.32 11.35 18.30
N LYS A 158 7.69 10.20 18.44
CA LYS A 158 6.45 9.86 17.71
C LYS A 158 5.35 9.45 18.68
N SER A 159 4.18 10.07 18.59
CA SER A 159 2.97 9.52 19.21
C SER A 159 2.47 8.33 18.38
N VAL A 160 2.18 7.22 19.06
CA VAL A 160 1.56 6.02 18.42
C VAL A 160 0.18 6.34 17.82
N PHE A 161 -0.51 7.35 18.39
CA PHE A 161 -1.82 7.79 17.93
C PHE A 161 -1.75 8.93 16.92
N GLY A 162 -0.54 9.40 16.56
CA GLY A 162 -0.31 10.42 15.56
C GLY A 162 -0.31 9.84 14.13
N GLY A 163 -0.88 10.58 13.20
CA GLY A 163 -0.86 10.26 11.77
C GLY A 163 -0.70 11.52 10.92
N GLY A 164 -0.21 11.37 9.69
CA GLY A 164 -0.07 12.50 8.76
C GLY A 164 0.87 13.61 9.23
N GLY A 165 1.92 13.28 9.98
CA GLY A 165 2.91 14.25 10.51
C GLY A 165 2.52 14.94 11.82
N ARG A 166 1.35 14.64 12.39
CA ARG A 166 0.93 15.14 13.69
C ARG A 166 1.46 14.24 14.82
N GLY A 167 1.86 14.84 15.95
CA GLY A 167 2.44 14.11 17.08
C GLY A 167 3.87 13.62 16.80
N ILE A 168 4.62 14.31 15.94
CA ILE A 168 6.01 14.03 15.61
C ILE A 168 6.86 15.27 15.91
N ARG A 169 8.03 15.08 16.59
CA ARG A 169 9.05 16.12 16.81
C ARG A 169 10.42 15.54 16.57
N ILE A 170 11.21 16.23 15.75
CA ILE A 170 12.64 15.96 15.56
C ILE A 170 13.38 16.80 16.60
N VAL A 171 14.29 16.17 17.32
CA VAL A 171 15.08 16.80 18.39
C VAL A 171 16.55 16.44 18.22
N THR A 172 17.42 17.40 18.55
CA THR A 172 18.87 17.31 18.29
C THR A 172 19.72 17.23 19.56
N ASN A 173 19.11 17.41 20.71
CA ASN A 173 19.77 17.39 22.03
C ASN A 173 18.76 17.12 23.16
N ASP A 174 19.27 16.86 24.37
CA ASP A 174 18.47 16.52 25.56
C ASP A 174 17.44 17.60 25.92
N LYS A 175 17.80 18.89 25.78
CA LYS A 175 16.89 19.98 26.10
C LYS A 175 15.68 19.98 25.15
N GLU A 176 15.95 19.93 23.85
CA GLU A 176 14.89 19.86 22.83
C GLU A 176 14.04 18.60 23.00
N LEU A 177 14.65 17.49 23.45
CA LEU A 177 13.93 16.25 23.70
C LEU A 177 12.91 16.42 24.81
N ARG A 178 13.24 17.02 25.92
CA ARG A 178 12.31 17.25 27.05
C ARG A 178 11.16 18.15 26.63
N ASP A 179 11.45 19.28 25.99
CA ASP A 179 10.44 20.21 25.49
C ASP A 179 9.52 19.51 24.44
N GLY A 180 10.12 18.73 23.54
CA GLY A 180 9.43 17.95 22.54
C GLY A 180 8.55 16.84 23.11
N TYR A 181 9.03 16.15 24.16
CA TYR A 181 8.29 15.11 24.84
C TYR A 181 7.01 15.65 25.48
N GLU A 182 7.09 16.77 26.20
CA GLU A 182 5.93 17.45 26.78
C GLU A 182 4.92 17.87 25.70
N SER A 183 5.42 18.46 24.59
CA SER A 183 4.56 18.88 23.47
C SER A 183 3.81 17.70 22.83
N VAL A 184 4.53 16.62 22.48
CA VAL A 184 3.92 15.42 21.85
C VAL A 184 2.95 14.73 22.81
N THR A 185 3.28 14.69 24.11
CA THR A 185 2.39 14.17 25.16
C THR A 185 1.10 14.98 25.22
N GLY A 186 1.21 16.32 25.26
CA GLY A 186 0.05 17.22 25.30
C GLY A 186 -0.86 17.07 24.09
N GLU A 187 -0.29 17.02 22.89
CA GLU A 187 -1.03 16.81 21.63
C GLU A 187 -1.77 15.45 21.64
N SER A 188 -1.09 14.38 22.08
CA SER A 188 -1.64 13.03 22.13
C SER A 188 -2.79 12.95 23.14
N MET A 189 -2.61 13.52 24.32
CA MET A 189 -3.65 13.58 25.37
C MET A 189 -4.87 14.36 24.89
N ALA A 190 -4.68 15.48 24.20
CA ALA A 190 -5.78 16.30 23.67
C ALA A 190 -6.56 15.57 22.55
N ALA A 191 -5.87 14.78 21.72
CA ALA A 191 -6.48 14.10 20.57
C ALA A 191 -7.25 12.83 20.96
N VAL A 192 -6.69 11.99 21.85
CA VAL A 192 -7.20 10.63 22.14
C VAL A 192 -7.26 10.28 23.63
N GLY A 193 -6.96 11.22 24.53
CA GLY A 193 -7.00 11.01 25.98
C GLY A 193 -5.93 10.05 26.52
N LYS A 194 -4.93 9.73 25.73
CA LYS A 194 -3.81 8.83 26.09
C LYS A 194 -2.52 9.35 25.48
N SER A 195 -1.40 9.11 26.17
CA SER A 195 -0.07 9.36 25.65
C SER A 195 0.68 8.05 25.50
N ALA A 196 1.26 7.83 24.30
CA ALA A 196 2.11 6.69 24.00
C ALA A 196 3.17 7.16 22.99
N ILE A 197 4.40 7.30 23.46
CA ILE A 197 5.51 7.90 22.69
C ILE A 197 6.56 6.83 22.43
N LEU A 198 7.09 6.86 21.21
CA LEU A 198 8.26 6.14 20.73
C LEU A 198 9.39 7.12 20.46
N VAL A 199 10.62 6.69 20.68
CA VAL A 199 11.84 7.38 20.25
C VAL A 199 12.45 6.58 19.11
N GLU A 200 12.74 7.23 17.99
CA GLU A 200 13.41 6.60 16.85
C GLU A 200 14.54 7.49 16.33
N LYS A 201 15.58 6.87 15.77
CA LYS A 201 16.63 7.59 15.07
C LYS A 201 16.01 8.40 13.94
N PHE A 202 16.32 9.70 13.88
CA PHE A 202 15.98 10.49 12.71
C PHE A 202 17.04 10.26 11.63
N LEU A 203 16.61 9.73 10.50
CA LEU A 203 17.46 9.46 9.34
C LEU A 203 17.36 10.63 8.39
N GLU A 204 18.46 11.37 8.22
CA GLU A 204 18.54 12.45 7.26
C GLU A 204 18.80 11.92 5.85
N LYS A 205 18.33 12.64 4.82
CA LYS A 205 18.61 12.35 3.39
C LYS A 205 18.36 10.90 2.99
N THR A 206 17.22 10.38 3.37
CA THR A 206 16.83 9.00 3.02
C THR A 206 16.25 8.89 1.62
N ARG A 207 16.39 7.69 1.05
CA ARG A 207 15.63 7.27 -0.13
C ARG A 207 14.58 6.25 0.29
N HIS A 208 13.39 6.37 -0.27
CA HIS A 208 12.30 5.44 -0.07
C HIS A 208 12.40 4.33 -1.11
N ILE A 209 12.82 3.16 -0.66
CA ILE A 209 12.96 1.97 -1.50
C ILE A 209 12.01 0.91 -0.97
N GLU A 210 11.25 0.30 -1.84
CA GLU A 210 10.32 -0.76 -1.48
C GLU A 210 10.53 -1.99 -2.35
N TYR A 211 10.17 -3.16 -1.82
CA TYR A 211 10.29 -4.42 -2.53
C TYR A 211 8.92 -5.08 -2.67
N GLN A 212 8.54 -5.37 -3.91
CA GLN A 212 7.42 -6.25 -4.17
C GLN A 212 7.78 -7.67 -3.78
N PHE A 213 6.90 -8.36 -3.06
CA PHE A 213 7.09 -9.79 -2.79
C PHE A 213 5.78 -10.56 -3.00
N ALA A 214 5.91 -11.86 -3.14
CA ALA A 214 4.82 -12.82 -3.14
C ALA A 214 5.18 -14.00 -2.25
N ARG A 215 4.20 -14.52 -1.50
CA ARG A 215 4.33 -15.78 -0.77
C ARG A 215 3.05 -16.60 -0.97
N ASP A 216 3.20 -17.88 -1.32
CA ASP A 216 2.06 -18.77 -1.51
C ASP A 216 1.66 -19.50 -0.22
N THR A 217 0.57 -20.24 -0.28
CA THR A 217 0.04 -21.04 0.83
C THR A 217 0.93 -22.22 1.23
N GLN A 218 1.90 -22.59 0.39
CA GLN A 218 2.86 -23.66 0.64
C GLN A 218 4.13 -23.14 1.32
N GLY A 219 4.25 -21.81 1.47
CA GLY A 219 5.38 -21.14 2.10
C GLY A 219 6.51 -20.76 1.13
N ASN A 220 6.35 -20.95 -0.18
CA ASN A 220 7.33 -20.42 -1.13
C ASN A 220 7.23 -18.89 -1.18
N ALA A 221 8.35 -18.20 -1.02
CA ALA A 221 8.42 -16.75 -1.06
C ALA A 221 9.44 -16.29 -2.11
N VAL A 222 9.09 -15.22 -2.82
CA VAL A 222 9.97 -14.57 -3.80
C VAL A 222 9.84 -13.06 -3.68
N HIS A 223 10.93 -12.33 -3.95
CA HIS A 223 10.85 -10.89 -4.19
C HIS A 223 10.81 -10.59 -5.69
N ILE A 224 10.00 -9.62 -6.08
CA ILE A 224 9.82 -9.22 -7.48
C ILE A 224 10.40 -7.81 -7.66
N PHE A 225 11.66 -7.67 -7.31
CA PHE A 225 12.48 -6.46 -7.42
C PHE A 225 11.99 -5.27 -6.56
N GLU A 226 12.83 -4.23 -6.56
CA GLU A 226 12.56 -2.99 -5.85
C GLU A 226 11.90 -1.95 -6.75
N ARG A 227 11.28 -0.98 -6.06
CA ARG A 227 10.85 0.30 -6.63
C ARG A 227 11.44 1.43 -5.81
N GLU A 228 11.86 2.49 -6.46
CA GLU A 228 12.24 3.73 -5.80
C GLU A 228 11.08 4.72 -5.85
N CYS A 229 10.66 5.18 -4.67
CA CYS A 229 9.49 6.02 -4.46
C CYS A 229 9.85 7.32 -3.71
N SER A 230 11.07 7.81 -3.87
CA SER A 230 11.57 8.98 -3.11
C SER A 230 10.96 10.31 -3.56
N ILE A 231 10.40 10.39 -4.78
CA ILE A 231 9.77 11.61 -5.27
C ILE A 231 8.35 11.68 -4.73
N GLN A 232 8.21 12.44 -3.65
CA GLN A 232 6.99 12.55 -2.87
C GLN A 232 6.63 14.02 -2.61
N ARG A 233 5.35 14.28 -2.41
CA ARG A 233 4.86 15.55 -1.87
C ARG A 233 3.99 15.26 -0.63
N ARG A 234 4.34 15.82 0.52
CA ARG A 234 3.61 15.60 1.79
C ARG A 234 3.44 14.11 2.11
N ASN A 235 4.49 13.32 1.91
CA ASN A 235 4.51 11.86 2.08
C ASN A 235 3.60 11.08 1.11
N GLN A 236 3.16 11.69 0.02
CA GLN A 236 2.46 11.02 -1.08
C GLN A 236 3.41 10.81 -2.25
N LYS A 237 3.55 9.58 -2.71
CA LYS A 237 4.34 9.21 -3.88
C LYS A 237 3.77 9.88 -5.12
N LEU A 238 4.62 10.42 -5.99
CA LEU A 238 4.23 11.11 -7.23
C LEU A 238 4.87 10.50 -8.48
N ILE A 239 6.14 10.10 -8.36
CA ILE A 239 6.89 9.43 -9.42
C ILE A 239 7.61 8.26 -8.79
N GLU A 240 7.43 7.09 -9.38
CA GLU A 240 8.06 5.84 -8.99
C GLU A 240 8.86 5.26 -10.15
N GLN A 241 9.97 4.61 -9.84
CA GLN A 241 10.82 4.00 -10.86
C GLN A 241 11.36 2.64 -10.42
N THR A 242 11.65 1.80 -11.39
CA THR A 242 12.34 0.52 -11.20
C THR A 242 13.22 0.19 -12.41
N PRO A 243 14.46 -0.33 -12.21
CA PRO A 243 15.15 -0.44 -10.94
C PRO A 243 15.51 0.91 -10.32
N SER A 244 15.84 0.90 -9.04
CA SER A 244 16.43 2.07 -8.38
C SER A 244 17.85 2.29 -8.88
N PRO A 245 18.24 3.54 -9.24
CA PRO A 245 19.59 3.83 -9.72
C PRO A 245 20.68 3.71 -8.62
N ILE A 246 20.27 3.56 -7.36
CA ILE A 246 21.17 3.47 -6.21
C ILE A 246 21.20 2.07 -5.57
N VAL A 247 20.53 1.09 -6.18
CA VAL A 247 20.50 -0.31 -5.72
C VAL A 247 21.20 -1.16 -6.77
N ASP A 248 22.38 -1.66 -6.44
CA ASP A 248 23.11 -2.61 -7.26
C ASP A 248 22.55 -4.04 -7.09
N GLU A 249 23.05 -4.96 -7.88
CA GLU A 249 22.52 -6.31 -7.94
C GLU A 249 22.78 -7.12 -6.64
N GLU A 250 23.91 -6.89 -5.99
CA GLU A 250 24.25 -7.51 -4.70
C GLU A 250 23.30 -7.01 -3.59
N THR A 251 23.10 -5.71 -3.51
CA THR A 251 22.15 -5.09 -2.57
C THR A 251 20.73 -5.56 -2.84
N ARG A 252 20.31 -5.63 -4.12
CA ARG A 252 18.99 -6.11 -4.52
C ARG A 252 18.73 -7.54 -4.03
N ALA A 253 19.68 -8.42 -4.23
CA ALA A 253 19.58 -9.81 -3.79
C ALA A 253 19.53 -9.91 -2.25
N ARG A 254 20.44 -9.23 -1.56
CA ARG A 254 20.53 -9.21 -0.09
C ARG A 254 19.26 -8.67 0.57
N ILE A 255 18.75 -7.52 0.11
CA ILE A 255 17.54 -6.94 0.68
C ILE A 255 16.31 -7.78 0.29
N GLY A 256 16.28 -8.31 -0.93
CA GLY A 256 15.22 -9.21 -1.38
C GLY A 256 15.10 -10.47 -0.50
N GLU A 257 16.22 -11.05 -0.04
CA GLU A 257 16.21 -12.16 0.92
C GLU A 257 15.60 -11.73 2.26
N LEU A 258 15.98 -10.56 2.79
CA LEU A 258 15.38 -10.00 4.01
C LEU A 258 13.87 -9.77 3.86
N VAL A 259 13.41 -9.39 2.67
CA VAL A 259 11.97 -9.22 2.37
C VAL A 259 11.24 -10.56 2.39
N CYS A 260 11.83 -11.63 1.86
CA CYS A 260 11.26 -12.97 1.96
C CYS A 260 11.20 -13.43 3.43
N ASN A 261 12.24 -13.16 4.23
CA ASN A 261 12.26 -13.46 5.66
C ASN A 261 11.17 -12.65 6.41
N ALA A 262 10.97 -11.38 6.05
CA ALA A 262 9.90 -10.55 6.59
C ALA A 262 8.51 -11.16 6.29
N ALA A 263 8.28 -11.62 5.06
CA ALA A 263 7.02 -12.27 4.67
C ALA A 263 6.77 -13.56 5.48
N HIS A 264 7.81 -14.36 5.74
CA HIS A 264 7.71 -15.53 6.59
C HIS A 264 7.41 -15.18 8.05
N ALA A 265 8.06 -14.14 8.58
CA ALA A 265 7.92 -13.73 9.99
C ALA A 265 6.50 -13.29 10.36
N VAL A 266 5.72 -12.80 9.40
CA VAL A 266 4.32 -12.40 9.61
C VAL A 266 3.32 -13.40 9.02
N ASP A 267 3.77 -14.59 8.64
CA ASP A 267 2.97 -15.62 7.96
C ASP A 267 2.13 -15.08 6.80
N TYR A 268 2.76 -14.23 6.00
CA TYR A 268 2.10 -13.56 4.89
C TYR A 268 1.68 -14.55 3.81
N THR A 269 0.55 -14.30 3.20
CA THR A 269 0.11 -15.02 1.99
C THR A 269 -0.38 -14.01 0.96
N ASN A 270 -0.15 -14.27 -0.29
CA ASN A 270 -0.44 -13.42 -1.44
C ASN A 270 0.66 -12.38 -1.71
N LEU A 271 0.35 -11.27 -2.40
CA LEU A 271 1.29 -10.21 -2.72
C LEU A 271 1.30 -9.14 -1.65
N GLY A 272 2.50 -8.68 -1.29
CA GLY A 272 2.70 -7.56 -0.39
C GLY A 272 3.92 -6.74 -0.81
N THR A 273 4.11 -5.62 -0.16
CA THR A 273 5.25 -4.74 -0.37
C THR A 273 5.90 -4.42 0.96
N ALA A 274 7.21 -4.63 1.07
CA ALA A 274 8.01 -4.22 2.21
C ALA A 274 8.71 -2.89 1.90
N GLU A 275 8.47 -1.88 2.71
CA GLU A 275 9.03 -0.54 2.54
C GLU A 275 10.24 -0.32 3.45
N PHE A 276 11.26 0.33 2.89
CA PHE A 276 12.52 0.64 3.56
C PHE A 276 12.93 2.10 3.36
N LEU A 277 13.63 2.66 4.35
CA LEU A 277 14.47 3.83 4.16
C LEU A 277 15.91 3.38 3.94
N ARG A 278 16.49 3.77 2.81
CA ARG A 278 17.93 3.68 2.59
C ARG A 278 18.58 4.98 3.02
N ALA A 279 19.45 4.90 4.02
CA ALA A 279 20.20 6.03 4.54
C ALA A 279 21.42 6.36 3.66
N ASP A 280 22.04 7.53 3.87
CA ASP A 280 23.23 7.99 3.13
C ASP A 280 24.43 7.03 3.25
N ASN A 281 24.54 6.32 4.38
CA ASN A 281 25.57 5.30 4.59
C ASN A 281 25.35 3.99 3.82
N GLY A 282 24.25 3.88 3.07
CA GLY A 282 23.90 2.70 2.29
C GLY A 282 23.08 1.66 3.05
N GLU A 283 22.84 1.85 4.34
CA GLU A 283 22.03 0.93 5.15
C GLU A 283 20.55 1.06 4.85
N PHE A 284 19.83 -0.08 4.92
CA PHE A 284 18.41 -0.17 4.74
C PHE A 284 17.73 -0.43 6.07
N TYR A 285 16.66 0.33 6.33
CA TYR A 285 15.87 0.19 7.54
C TYR A 285 14.40 -0.02 7.17
N PHE A 286 13.85 -1.14 7.60
CA PHE A 286 12.45 -1.49 7.40
C PHE A 286 11.53 -0.45 8.06
N ILE A 287 10.45 -0.09 7.35
CA ILE A 287 9.40 0.83 7.82
C ILE A 287 8.12 0.05 8.10
N GLU A 288 7.57 -0.60 7.07
CA GLU A 288 6.28 -1.27 7.14
C GLU A 288 6.09 -2.30 6.01
N ILE A 289 5.11 -3.18 6.19
CA ILE A 289 4.56 -4.02 5.13
C ILE A 289 3.20 -3.46 4.74
N ASN A 290 3.02 -3.14 3.47
CA ASN A 290 1.71 -2.87 2.91
C ASN A 290 1.06 -4.19 2.50
N ALA A 291 -0.01 -4.54 3.21
CA ALA A 291 -0.68 -5.83 3.11
C ALA A 291 -1.65 -5.90 1.93
N ARG A 292 -1.26 -5.38 0.77
CA ARG A 292 -2.07 -5.22 -0.44
C ARG A 292 -1.23 -4.99 -1.68
N LEU A 293 -1.89 -4.96 -2.83
CA LEU A 293 -1.29 -4.43 -4.06
C LEU A 293 -1.03 -2.93 -3.93
N GLN A 294 0.08 -2.43 -4.44
CA GLN A 294 0.43 -1.01 -4.45
C GLN A 294 -0.09 -0.29 -5.71
N VAL A 295 -0.25 1.04 -5.61
CA VAL A 295 -0.61 1.89 -6.77
C VAL A 295 0.40 1.69 -7.89
N GLU A 296 1.67 1.71 -7.57
CA GLU A 296 2.85 1.66 -8.43
C GLU A 296 3.26 0.25 -8.91
N HIS A 297 2.39 -0.76 -8.71
CA HIS A 297 2.66 -2.11 -9.20
C HIS A 297 2.94 -2.22 -10.70
N PRO A 298 2.39 -1.34 -11.57
CA PRO A 298 2.60 -1.42 -13.02
C PRO A 298 4.06 -1.36 -13.45
N ILE A 299 4.92 -0.61 -12.74
CA ILE A 299 6.35 -0.56 -13.10
C ILE A 299 7.04 -1.92 -12.85
N THR A 300 6.68 -2.61 -11.78
CA THR A 300 7.17 -3.98 -11.51
C THR A 300 6.68 -4.95 -12.59
N GLU A 301 5.44 -4.83 -13.05
CA GLU A 301 4.90 -5.65 -14.14
C GLU A 301 5.69 -5.47 -15.43
N PHE A 302 6.06 -4.24 -15.77
CA PHE A 302 6.83 -3.96 -16.98
C PHE A 302 8.21 -4.61 -16.95
N VAL A 303 8.96 -4.47 -15.87
CA VAL A 303 10.33 -4.99 -15.80
C VAL A 303 10.41 -6.49 -15.53
N SER A 304 9.38 -7.07 -14.93
CA SER A 304 9.33 -8.51 -14.63
C SER A 304 8.60 -9.34 -15.70
N GLY A 305 7.73 -8.71 -16.48
CA GLY A 305 6.85 -9.40 -17.44
C GLY A 305 5.70 -10.16 -16.79
N LEU A 306 5.43 -9.95 -15.49
CA LEU A 306 4.37 -10.62 -14.74
C LEU A 306 3.09 -9.77 -14.73
N ASP A 307 1.92 -10.41 -14.72
CA ASP A 307 0.66 -9.80 -14.30
C ASP A 307 0.47 -10.07 -12.81
N LEU A 308 0.67 -9.06 -11.97
CA LEU A 308 0.62 -9.20 -10.52
C LEU A 308 -0.81 -9.48 -10.01
N VAL A 309 -1.84 -8.99 -10.67
CA VAL A 309 -3.23 -9.34 -10.33
C VAL A 309 -3.53 -10.80 -10.65
N LYS A 310 -3.00 -11.31 -11.78
CA LYS A 310 -3.09 -12.75 -12.07
C LYS A 310 -2.41 -13.57 -10.98
N LEU A 311 -1.21 -13.20 -10.58
CA LEU A 311 -0.46 -13.90 -9.52
C LEU A 311 -1.22 -13.87 -8.18
N GLN A 312 -1.91 -12.76 -7.86
CA GLN A 312 -2.78 -12.69 -6.69
C GLN A 312 -3.94 -13.70 -6.77
N LEU A 313 -4.57 -13.83 -7.93
CA LEU A 313 -5.65 -14.77 -8.18
C LEU A 313 -5.18 -16.23 -8.11
N ASP A 314 -4.02 -16.54 -8.70
CA ASP A 314 -3.43 -17.88 -8.69
C ASP A 314 -3.14 -18.32 -7.24
N ILE A 315 -2.49 -17.46 -6.45
CA ILE A 315 -2.19 -17.76 -5.04
C ILE A 315 -3.49 -17.89 -4.21
N ALA A 316 -4.49 -17.03 -4.46
CA ALA A 316 -5.79 -17.11 -3.78
C ALA A 316 -6.58 -18.39 -4.15
N ASN A 317 -6.32 -18.99 -5.30
CA ASN A 317 -6.80 -20.31 -5.70
C ASN A 317 -6.06 -21.46 -4.99
N GLY A 318 -5.01 -21.16 -4.21
CA GLY A 318 -4.14 -22.18 -3.59
C GLY A 318 -3.07 -22.72 -4.53
N GLU A 319 -2.85 -22.11 -5.68
CA GLU A 319 -1.80 -22.50 -6.61
C GLU A 319 -0.43 -22.04 -6.09
N PRO A 320 0.63 -22.84 -6.27
CA PRO A 320 1.97 -22.41 -5.93
C PRO A 320 2.44 -21.31 -6.87
N ILE A 321 3.42 -20.50 -6.41
CA ILE A 321 4.10 -19.54 -7.27
C ILE A 321 4.76 -20.32 -8.42
N PRO A 322 4.46 -20.00 -9.70
CA PRO A 322 4.84 -20.83 -10.85
C PRO A 322 6.31 -20.67 -11.27
N PHE A 323 7.14 -19.97 -10.50
CA PHE A 323 8.55 -19.70 -10.80
C PHE A 323 9.37 -19.65 -9.51
N LYS A 324 10.67 -19.81 -9.64
CA LYS A 324 11.66 -19.62 -8.55
C LYS A 324 12.26 -18.21 -8.65
N GLN A 325 12.92 -17.78 -7.57
CA GLN A 325 13.66 -16.51 -7.56
C GLN A 325 14.68 -16.41 -8.71
N SER A 326 15.36 -17.50 -9.03
CA SER A 326 16.34 -17.57 -10.13
C SER A 326 15.75 -17.38 -11.54
N ASP A 327 14.45 -17.56 -11.70
CA ASP A 327 13.79 -17.46 -13.00
C ASP A 327 13.38 -16.02 -13.30
N LEU A 328 13.28 -15.19 -12.25
CA LEU A 328 12.95 -13.77 -12.37
C LEU A 328 14.12 -12.99 -12.96
N LYS A 329 13.85 -12.25 -14.03
CA LYS A 329 14.83 -11.38 -14.67
C LYS A 329 14.24 -9.99 -14.79
N MET A 330 15.04 -9.00 -14.42
CA MET A 330 14.69 -7.61 -14.63
C MET A 330 15.02 -7.23 -16.07
N ASN A 331 14.03 -6.71 -16.79
CA ASN A 331 14.15 -6.30 -18.18
C ASN A 331 13.86 -4.81 -18.33
N GLY A 332 14.89 -4.03 -18.63
CA GLY A 332 14.77 -2.59 -18.88
C GLY A 332 14.52 -1.77 -17.61
N TYR A 333 13.89 -0.62 -17.82
CA TYR A 333 13.58 0.38 -16.78
C TYR A 333 12.15 0.86 -16.97
N ALA A 334 11.43 1.08 -15.88
CA ALA A 334 10.09 1.64 -15.94
C ALA A 334 9.94 2.82 -14.97
N ILE A 335 9.19 3.82 -15.41
CA ILE A 335 8.83 4.99 -14.60
C ILE A 335 7.32 5.14 -14.64
N GLU A 336 6.70 5.33 -13.48
CA GLU A 336 5.30 5.70 -13.33
C GLU A 336 5.20 7.15 -12.86
N CYS A 337 4.27 7.91 -13.45
CA CYS A 337 3.86 9.22 -12.97
C CYS A 337 2.40 9.16 -12.59
N ARG A 338 2.07 9.58 -11.37
CA ARG A 338 0.67 9.75 -10.94
C ARG A 338 0.12 11.05 -11.48
N ILE A 339 -1.00 10.99 -12.17
CA ILE A 339 -1.71 12.14 -12.71
C ILE A 339 -2.88 12.43 -11.80
N ASN A 340 -2.75 13.49 -11.01
CA ASN A 340 -3.73 13.87 -9.99
C ASN A 340 -4.54 15.10 -10.42
N ALA A 341 -5.82 15.12 -10.08
CA ALA A 341 -6.69 16.29 -10.23
C ALA A 341 -6.44 17.26 -9.06
N GLU A 342 -5.42 18.10 -9.20
CA GLU A 342 -4.98 19.04 -8.18
C GLU A 342 -4.62 20.38 -8.80
N ASP A 343 -5.02 21.48 -8.14
CA ASP A 343 -4.70 22.84 -8.55
C ASP A 343 -3.35 23.28 -7.94
N THR A 344 -2.32 23.39 -8.77
CA THR A 344 -0.97 23.78 -8.36
C THR A 344 -0.88 25.22 -7.86
N PHE A 345 -1.81 26.09 -8.25
CA PHE A 345 -1.86 27.50 -7.79
C PHE A 345 -2.56 27.63 -6.45
N MET A 346 -3.37 26.64 -6.07
CA MET A 346 -4.09 26.56 -4.80
C MET A 346 -3.47 25.56 -3.83
N ASP A 347 -2.14 25.50 -3.77
CA ASP A 347 -1.37 24.63 -2.88
C ASP A 347 -1.77 23.13 -3.05
N PHE A 348 -2.02 22.72 -4.30
CA PHE A 348 -2.41 21.37 -4.68
C PHE A 348 -3.75 20.92 -4.06
N ALA A 349 -4.68 21.86 -3.86
CA ALA A 349 -6.04 21.51 -3.47
C ALA A 349 -6.69 20.61 -4.54
N PRO A 350 -7.54 19.65 -4.15
CA PRO A 350 -8.27 18.83 -5.12
C PRO A 350 -9.05 19.67 -6.12
N SER A 351 -8.83 19.43 -7.41
CA SER A 351 -9.53 20.08 -8.52
C SER A 351 -10.61 19.13 -9.06
N THR A 352 -11.83 19.33 -8.62
CA THR A 352 -12.97 18.46 -8.96
C THR A 352 -13.82 19.06 -10.07
N GLY A 353 -14.64 18.24 -10.72
CA GLY A 353 -15.57 18.71 -11.73
C GLY A 353 -15.52 17.90 -13.04
N PRO A 354 -16.19 18.38 -14.10
CA PRO A 354 -16.28 17.68 -15.37
C PRO A 354 -14.95 17.69 -16.12
N VAL A 355 -14.64 16.58 -16.79
CA VAL A 355 -13.53 16.43 -17.70
C VAL A 355 -14.09 16.38 -19.12
N PRO A 356 -14.11 17.50 -19.85
CA PRO A 356 -14.81 17.58 -21.13
C PRO A 356 -14.13 16.72 -22.20
N ASP A 357 -12.79 16.65 -22.17
CA ASP A 357 -11.97 15.97 -23.16
C ASP A 357 -10.84 15.18 -22.51
N VAL A 358 -10.51 14.03 -23.10
CA VAL A 358 -9.43 13.16 -22.64
C VAL A 358 -8.68 12.62 -23.84
N THR A 359 -7.37 12.86 -23.87
CA THR A 359 -6.46 12.21 -24.81
C THR A 359 -5.53 11.30 -24.03
N ILE A 360 -5.68 9.99 -24.20
CA ILE A 360 -4.85 9.01 -23.54
C ILE A 360 -3.59 8.77 -24.35
N PRO A 361 -2.37 9.03 -23.81
CA PRO A 361 -1.14 8.72 -24.52
C PRO A 361 -1.00 7.21 -24.71
N ALA A 362 -0.52 6.81 -25.87
CA ALA A 362 -0.32 5.41 -26.22
C ALA A 362 0.94 5.22 -27.06
N GLY A 363 1.53 4.04 -26.99
CA GLY A 363 2.72 3.65 -27.75
C GLY A 363 3.25 2.29 -27.30
N PRO A 364 4.28 1.75 -28.00
CA PRO A 364 4.81 0.41 -27.68
C PRO A 364 5.30 0.25 -26.25
N SER A 365 5.83 1.33 -25.64
CA SER A 365 6.37 1.32 -24.28
C SER A 365 5.61 2.27 -23.35
N VAL A 366 4.34 2.56 -23.66
CA VAL A 366 3.49 3.46 -22.88
C VAL A 366 2.22 2.74 -22.44
N ARG A 367 1.98 2.73 -21.13
CA ARG A 367 0.74 2.25 -20.51
C ARG A 367 0.10 3.39 -19.74
N CYS A 368 -1.19 3.56 -19.89
CA CYS A 368 -1.97 4.48 -19.07
C CYS A 368 -3.10 3.72 -18.38
N ASP A 369 -3.00 3.55 -17.07
CA ASP A 369 -4.10 3.02 -16.27
C ASP A 369 -4.95 4.18 -15.77
N THR A 370 -6.18 4.28 -16.25
CA THR A 370 -7.08 5.40 -15.97
C THR A 370 -8.55 4.97 -16.00
N TYR A 371 -9.38 5.70 -15.28
CA TYR A 371 -10.83 5.61 -15.36
C TYR A 371 -11.46 6.73 -16.21
N LEU A 372 -10.65 7.66 -16.68
CA LEU A 372 -11.12 8.83 -17.41
C LEU A 372 -11.71 8.46 -18.78
N TYR A 373 -12.73 9.19 -19.16
CA TYR A 373 -13.33 9.22 -20.49
C TYR A 373 -13.95 10.61 -20.74
N PRO A 374 -14.14 11.06 -21.99
CA PRO A 374 -14.75 12.35 -22.28
C PRO A 374 -16.13 12.50 -21.62
N GLY A 375 -16.31 13.57 -20.84
CA GLY A 375 -17.56 13.84 -20.11
C GLY A 375 -17.66 13.17 -18.75
N CYS A 376 -16.62 12.48 -18.25
CA CYS A 376 -16.60 12.01 -16.87
C CYS A 376 -16.42 13.16 -15.88
N THR A 377 -16.67 12.90 -14.61
CA THR A 377 -16.49 13.88 -13.52
C THR A 377 -15.48 13.36 -12.50
N VAL A 378 -14.56 14.22 -12.07
CA VAL A 378 -13.71 13.97 -10.91
C VAL A 378 -14.49 14.34 -9.66
N SER A 379 -14.77 13.35 -8.84
CA SER A 379 -15.59 13.50 -7.63
C SER A 379 -14.79 14.12 -6.48
N PRO A 380 -15.40 14.97 -5.65
CA PRO A 380 -14.79 15.50 -4.42
C PRO A 380 -14.75 14.49 -3.27
N TYR A 381 -15.40 13.34 -3.40
CA TYR A 381 -15.54 12.34 -2.34
C TYR A 381 -14.41 11.33 -2.30
N TYR A 382 -13.58 11.26 -3.33
CA TYR A 382 -12.54 10.23 -3.50
C TYR A 382 -11.18 10.86 -3.79
N ASP A 383 -10.15 9.99 -3.83
CA ASP A 383 -8.79 10.41 -4.14
C ASP A 383 -8.68 11.15 -5.48
N SER A 384 -7.75 12.09 -5.55
CA SER A 384 -7.52 12.91 -6.74
C SER A 384 -6.84 12.15 -7.91
N LEU A 385 -6.37 10.92 -7.71
CA LEU A 385 -5.69 10.13 -8.74
C LEU A 385 -6.61 9.85 -9.92
N MET A 386 -6.26 10.38 -11.09
CA MET A 386 -7.00 10.21 -12.34
C MET A 386 -6.40 9.13 -13.23
N ALA A 387 -5.08 9.06 -13.26
CA ALA A 387 -4.36 8.13 -14.13
C ALA A 387 -2.97 7.83 -13.58
N LYS A 388 -2.43 6.69 -13.99
CA LYS A 388 -1.02 6.32 -13.86
C LYS A 388 -0.45 6.22 -15.26
N LEU A 389 0.49 7.08 -15.57
CA LEU A 389 1.22 7.04 -16.83
C LEU A 389 2.54 6.32 -16.61
N VAL A 390 2.70 5.19 -17.28
CA VAL A 390 3.87 4.32 -17.14
C VAL A 390 4.60 4.24 -18.46
N THR A 391 5.91 4.39 -18.39
CA THR A 391 6.82 4.23 -19.54
C THR A 391 7.86 3.17 -19.21
N TRP A 392 8.25 2.41 -20.26
CA TRP A 392 9.24 1.33 -20.13
C TRP A 392 10.29 1.42 -21.24
#